data_9493e9b5b5b2bf1c3a35912d3101ba3a
#
_entry.id   9493e9b5b5b2bf1c3a35912d3101ba3a
#
_cell.length_a   1.000
_cell.length_b   1.000
_cell.length_c   1.000
_cell.angle_alpha   90.00
_cell.angle_beta   90.00
_cell.angle_gamma   90.00
#
_symmetry.space_group_name_H-M   'P 1'
#
loop_
_entity.id
_entity.type
_entity.pdbx_description
1 polymer ?
#
loop_
_entity_poly.entity_id
_entity_poly.type
_entity_poly.pdbx_seq_one_letter_code
_entity_poly.pdbx_strand_id
1 'polypeptide(L)'
;MYRVERARERKELSKKDGPGAINNEKYTEGVKEAIQDVMKRPVNKRVEYEGTTLLIPENTRLNLKHGNIVDEKTGYGIAVIFYIENYCTDVFYRKKIRNDKYILLFYNRRETELDTIAQKIIKANGFTKTCK
;
A
#
# COMPACT_ATOMS: atom_id res chain seq x y z
N MET A 1 7.88 2.16 -16.79
CA MET A 1 7.47 1.62 -17.14
C MET A 1 7.40 1.21 -16.91
N TYR A 2 7.26 1.33 -16.61
CA TYR A 2 6.83 0.57 -16.70
C TYR A 2 7.01 1.00 -16.82
N ARG A 3 6.98 1.52 -16.89
CA ARG A 3 6.86 1.45 -17.24
C ARG A 3 7.27 1.81 -17.96
N VAL A 4 8.05 2.35 -18.06
CA VAL A 4 8.18 2.31 -18.98
C VAL A 4 8.50 1.44 -19.62
N GLU A 5 8.94 0.95 -19.70
CA GLU A 5 8.96 0.07 -20.36
C GLU A 5 8.09 -0.51 -20.25
N ARG A 6 7.76 -0.51 -19.51
CA ARG A 6 6.65 -0.87 -19.47
C ARG A 6 5.94 0.19 -19.92
N ALA A 7 6.30 1.36 -19.78
CA ALA A 7 5.60 2.42 -20.27
C ALA A 7 5.61 2.34 -21.74
N ARG A 8 6.68 2.00 -22.33
CA ARG A 8 6.74 1.92 -23.66
C ARG A 8 5.99 0.80 -24.13
N GLU A 9 6.11 -0.26 -23.57
CA GLU A 9 5.39 -1.31 -23.95
C GLU A 9 4.04 -1.06 -23.71
N ARG A 10 3.69 -0.35 -22.71
CA ARG A 10 2.42 -0.06 -22.42
C ARG A 10 1.87 0.83 -23.45
N LYS A 11 2.60 1.67 -24.02
CA LYS A 11 2.15 2.52 -25.00
C LYS A 11 1.78 1.78 -26.19
N GLU A 12 2.51 0.83 -26.55
CA GLU A 12 2.20 0.07 -27.68
C GLU A 12 0.95 -0.68 -27.44
N LEU A 13 0.77 -1.26 -26.32
CA LEU A 13 -0.42 -1.97 -26.02
C LEU A 13 -1.59 -1.07 -26.02
N SER A 14 -1.44 0.12 -25.62
CA SER A 14 -2.53 1.02 -25.59
C SER A 14 -2.98 1.30 -26.96
N LYS A 15 -2.11 1.35 -27.87
CA LYS A 15 -2.45 1.66 -29.17
C LYS A 15 -3.30 0.59 -29.74
N LYS A 16 -3.10 -0.59 -29.38
CA LYS A 16 -3.84 -1.64 -29.91
C LYS A 16 -5.16 -1.66 -29.31
N ASP A 17 -5.28 -1.09 -28.27
CA ASP A 17 -6.47 -0.98 -27.68
C ASP A 17 -7.18 -2.11 -27.26
N GLY A 18 -7.85 -2.78 -28.03
CA GLY A 18 -8.66 -3.84 -27.65
C GLY A 18 -8.07 -4.59 -26.48
N PRO A 19 -6.95 -5.19 -26.69
CA PRO A 19 -6.31 -5.96 -25.66
C PRO A 19 -6.02 -5.15 -24.42
N GLY A 20 -5.63 -3.93 -24.64
CA GLY A 20 -5.29 -3.10 -23.52
C GLY A 20 -6.47 -2.86 -22.62
N ALA A 21 -7.59 -2.56 -23.21
CA ALA A 21 -8.77 -2.28 -22.45
C ALA A 21 -9.21 -3.51 -21.67
N ILE A 22 -9.21 -4.65 -22.28
CA ILE A 22 -9.63 -5.86 -21.62
C ILE A 22 -8.70 -6.17 -20.48
N ASN A 23 -7.41 -6.00 -20.67
CA ASN A 23 -6.47 -6.27 -19.64
C ASN A 23 -6.63 -5.32 -18.46
N ASN A 24 -7.02 -4.10 -18.72
CA ASN A 24 -7.20 -3.14 -17.66
C ASN A 24 -8.38 -3.54 -16.80
N GLU A 25 -9.45 -4.03 -17.39
CA GLU A 25 -10.58 -4.46 -16.64
C GLU A 25 -10.23 -5.65 -15.77
N LYS A 26 -9.53 -6.62 -16.32
CA LYS A 26 -9.15 -7.78 -15.57
C LYS A 26 -8.20 -7.40 -14.44
N TYR A 27 -7.33 -6.47 -14.70
CA TYR A 27 -6.38 -6.03 -13.70
C TYR A 27 -7.16 -5.38 -12.55
N THR A 28 -8.11 -4.54 -12.86
CA THR A 28 -8.88 -3.85 -11.84
C THR A 28 -9.66 -4.84 -10.98
N GLU A 29 -10.24 -5.84 -11.59
CA GLU A 29 -10.96 -6.83 -10.84
C GLU A 29 -10.03 -7.65 -9.99
N GLY A 30 -8.86 -8.00 -10.50
CA GLY A 30 -7.88 -8.75 -9.74
C GLY A 30 -7.42 -7.99 -8.51
N VAL A 31 -7.20 -6.68 -8.65
CA VAL A 31 -6.77 -5.86 -7.55
C VAL A 31 -7.87 -5.80 -6.51
N LYS A 32 -9.12 -5.68 -6.96
CA LYS A 32 -10.23 -5.59 -6.05
C LYS A 32 -10.36 -6.87 -5.25
N GLU A 33 -10.21 -8.02 -5.89
CA GLU A 33 -10.28 -9.28 -5.19
C GLU A 33 -9.13 -9.42 -4.20
N ALA A 34 -7.94 -8.96 -4.57
CA ALA A 34 -6.80 -9.03 -3.69
C ALA A 34 -7.04 -8.16 -2.45
N ILE A 35 -7.60 -6.97 -2.64
CA ILE A 35 -7.90 -6.09 -1.54
C ILE A 35 -8.91 -6.76 -0.60
N GLN A 36 -9.94 -7.37 -1.14
CA GLN A 36 -10.95 -8.02 -0.33
C GLN A 36 -10.37 -9.19 0.46
N ASP A 37 -9.44 -9.91 -0.14
CA ASP A 37 -8.82 -11.01 0.54
C ASP A 37 -7.87 -10.52 1.65
N VAL A 38 -7.06 -9.53 1.34
CA VAL A 38 -6.12 -8.97 2.31
C VAL A 38 -6.88 -8.36 3.50
N MET A 39 -8.04 -7.77 3.22
CA MET A 39 -8.84 -7.14 4.24
C MET A 39 -9.24 -8.14 5.34
N LYS A 40 -9.37 -9.40 5.00
CA LYS A 40 -9.78 -10.41 5.95
C LYS A 40 -8.64 -11.04 6.72
N ARG A 41 -7.40 -10.76 6.32
CA ARG A 41 -6.24 -11.40 6.94
C ARG A 41 -5.81 -10.70 8.21
N PRO A 42 -5.19 -11.39 9.14
CA PRO A 42 -4.69 -10.74 10.35
C PRO A 42 -3.45 -9.93 10.00
N VAL A 43 -3.18 -8.88 10.78
CA VAL A 43 -2.00 -8.04 10.57
C VAL A 43 -0.94 -8.58 11.51
N ASN A 44 -0.22 -9.57 11.04
CA ASN A 44 0.74 -10.29 11.88
C ASN A 44 2.13 -10.49 11.28
N LYS A 45 2.36 -9.99 10.08
CA LYS A 45 3.68 -10.19 9.47
C LYS A 45 4.60 -9.05 9.84
N ARG A 46 5.77 -9.37 10.38
CA ARG A 46 6.73 -8.35 10.76
C ARG A 46 7.64 -8.03 9.62
N VAL A 47 7.83 -6.77 9.34
CA VAL A 47 8.78 -6.32 8.33
C VAL A 47 9.61 -5.20 8.89
N GLU A 48 10.82 -5.02 8.40
CA GLU A 48 11.68 -3.93 8.85
C GLU A 48 11.52 -2.77 7.89
N TYR A 49 11.36 -1.58 8.43
CA TYR A 49 11.22 -0.40 7.62
C TYR A 49 11.92 0.75 8.32
N GLU A 50 12.96 1.29 7.71
CA GLU A 50 13.73 2.40 8.25
C GLU A 50 14.16 2.18 9.70
N GLY A 51 14.64 0.99 9.97
CA GLY A 51 15.16 0.68 11.29
C GLY A 51 14.13 0.38 12.35
N THR A 52 12.88 0.26 11.98
CA THR A 52 11.84 -0.09 12.93
C THR A 52 11.03 -1.27 12.39
N THR A 53 10.28 -1.91 13.24
CA THR A 53 9.48 -3.05 12.83
C THR A 53 8.02 -2.63 12.62
N LEU A 54 7.46 -3.01 11.50
CA LEU A 54 6.06 -2.77 11.23
C LEU A 54 5.33 -4.09 11.10
N LEU A 55 4.08 -4.10 11.48
CA LEU A 55 3.22 -5.27 11.28
C LEU A 55 2.32 -4.95 10.09
N ILE A 56 2.26 -5.87 9.15
CA ILE A 56 1.42 -5.73 7.96
C ILE A 56 0.60 -6.99 7.80
N PRO A 57 -0.38 -7.01 6.91
CA PRO A 57 -1.23 -8.19 6.80
C PRO A 57 -0.46 -9.44 6.40
N GLU A 58 -0.95 -10.57 6.85
CA GLU A 58 -0.36 -11.84 6.56
C GLU A 58 -0.23 -12.07 5.06
N ASN A 59 0.84 -12.69 4.64
CA ASN A 59 1.08 -13.01 3.24
C ASN A 59 1.14 -11.77 2.34
N THR A 60 1.68 -10.68 2.86
CA THR A 60 1.96 -9.49 2.07
C THR A 60 3.43 -9.14 2.27
N ARG A 61 3.92 -8.20 1.49
CA ARG A 61 5.27 -7.71 1.68
C ARG A 61 5.27 -6.21 1.46
N LEU A 62 6.28 -5.55 1.91
CA LEU A 62 6.40 -4.11 1.75
C LEU A 62 7.31 -3.82 0.56
N ASN A 63 6.81 -3.03 -0.38
CA ASN A 63 7.61 -2.61 -1.52
C ASN A 63 8.44 -1.43 -1.06
N LEU A 64 9.73 -1.64 -0.80
CA LEU A 64 10.57 -0.59 -0.27
C LEU A 64 10.78 0.59 -1.20
N LYS A 65 10.60 0.37 -2.47
CA LYS A 65 10.78 1.44 -3.42
C LYS A 65 9.64 2.43 -3.39
N HIS A 66 8.42 1.94 -3.28
CA HIS A 66 7.24 2.79 -3.30
C HIS A 66 6.53 2.93 -1.96
N GLY A 67 6.90 2.12 -1.00
CA GLY A 67 6.29 2.18 0.32
C GLY A 67 4.93 1.52 0.44
N ASN A 68 4.47 0.87 -0.61
CA ASN A 68 3.14 0.26 -0.55
C ASN A 68 3.21 -1.23 -0.21
N ILE A 69 2.08 -1.77 0.16
CA ILE A 69 1.97 -3.19 0.48
C ILE A 69 1.67 -3.96 -0.80
N VAL A 70 2.23 -5.14 -0.94
CA VAL A 70 1.99 -6.00 -2.10
C VAL A 70 1.48 -7.34 -1.60
N ASP A 71 0.40 -7.84 -2.21
CA ASP A 71 -0.16 -9.13 -1.87
C ASP A 71 0.75 -10.21 -2.48
N GLU A 72 1.33 -11.06 -1.66
CA GLU A 72 2.24 -12.07 -2.16
C GLU A 72 1.56 -13.19 -2.92
N LYS A 73 0.27 -13.35 -2.72
CA LYS A 73 -0.46 -14.39 -3.38
C LYS A 73 -0.71 -14.04 -4.85
N THR A 74 -1.01 -12.81 -5.16
CA THR A 74 -1.33 -12.38 -6.52
C THR A 74 -0.26 -11.50 -7.14
N GLY A 75 0.57 -10.86 -6.33
CA GLY A 75 1.55 -9.91 -6.80
C GLY A 75 0.99 -8.51 -7.01
N TYR A 76 -0.29 -8.29 -6.71
CA TYR A 76 -0.88 -6.98 -6.91
C TYR A 76 -0.53 -6.03 -5.76
N GLY A 77 -0.33 -4.77 -6.09
CA GLY A 77 -0.08 -3.75 -5.09
C GLY A 77 -1.37 -3.31 -4.42
N ILE A 78 -1.29 -3.09 -3.12
CA ILE A 78 -2.43 -2.60 -2.36
C ILE A 78 -2.10 -1.15 -2.02
N ALA A 79 -3.01 -0.25 -2.27
CA ALA A 79 -2.75 1.18 -2.13
C ALA A 79 -2.81 1.70 -0.70
N VAL A 80 -2.04 1.07 0.17
CA VAL A 80 -1.82 1.55 1.53
C VAL A 80 -0.34 1.81 1.59
N ILE A 81 0.05 3.05 1.71
CA ILE A 81 1.41 3.49 1.49
C ILE A 81 2.05 4.12 2.71
N PHE A 82 3.31 3.80 2.96
CA PHE A 82 4.04 4.36 4.07
C PHE A 82 5.09 5.35 3.55
N TYR A 83 5.27 6.45 4.27
CA TYR A 83 6.27 7.44 3.92
C TYR A 83 7.08 7.77 5.16
N ILE A 84 8.31 8.20 4.97
CA ILE A 84 9.13 8.66 6.08
C ILE A 84 9.24 10.18 5.97
N GLU A 85 8.97 10.86 7.08
CA GLU A 85 9.09 12.31 7.12
C GLU A 85 9.79 12.77 8.40
N ASN A 86 10.33 13.97 8.35
CA ASN A 86 11.03 14.53 9.48
C ASN A 86 10.15 15.42 10.31
N TYR A 87 8.89 15.48 10.03
CA TYR A 87 7.98 16.34 10.77
C TYR A 87 6.68 15.63 11.04
N CYS A 88 5.93 16.13 11.98
CA CYS A 88 4.64 15.56 12.31
C CYS A 88 3.57 16.39 11.60
N THR A 89 2.58 15.74 11.05
CA THR A 89 1.48 16.42 10.37
C THR A 89 0.17 15.84 10.86
N ASP A 90 -0.87 16.65 10.92
CA ASP A 90 -2.16 16.17 11.35
C ASP A 90 -2.98 15.58 10.22
N VAL A 91 -2.48 15.64 9.01
CA VAL A 91 -3.22 15.15 7.85
C VAL A 91 -3.26 13.64 7.75
N PHE A 92 -2.18 12.96 8.11
CA PHE A 92 -2.10 11.52 8.01
C PHE A 92 -1.90 10.87 9.36
N TYR A 93 -2.22 9.59 9.45
CA TYR A 93 -1.88 8.82 10.63
C TYR A 93 -0.36 8.69 10.65
N ARG A 94 0.22 8.64 11.81
CA ARG A 94 1.67 8.60 11.97
C ARG A 94 2.14 7.82 13.17
N LYS A 95 3.38 7.40 13.10
CA LYS A 95 4.02 6.72 14.20
C LYS A 95 5.42 7.29 14.29
N LYS A 96 5.81 7.77 15.48
CA LYS A 96 7.14 8.31 15.69
C LYS A 96 8.11 7.13 15.83
N ILE A 97 9.20 7.12 15.10
CA ILE A 97 10.16 6.04 15.19
C ILE A 97 11.44 6.45 15.91
N ARG A 98 11.76 7.74 15.89
CA ARG A 98 12.87 8.26 16.66
C ARG A 98 12.81 9.77 16.53
N ASN A 99 13.73 10.47 17.14
CA ASN A 99 13.68 11.92 17.12
C ASN A 99 13.54 12.43 15.70
N ASP A 100 12.59 13.25 15.50
CA ASP A 100 12.35 13.89 14.21
C ASP A 100 12.13 12.93 13.05
N LYS A 101 11.75 11.70 13.31
CA LYS A 101 11.44 10.79 12.23
C LYS A 101 10.10 10.15 12.49
N TYR A 102 9.24 10.19 11.49
CA TYR A 102 7.90 9.64 11.60
C TYR A 102 7.59 8.79 10.38
N ILE A 103 6.79 7.75 10.54
CA ILE A 103 6.26 6.99 9.43
C ILE A 103 4.84 7.50 9.27
N LEU A 104 4.50 7.96 8.08
CA LEU A 104 3.15 8.41 7.78
C LEU A 104 2.45 7.32 6.98
N LEU A 105 1.16 7.16 7.20
CA LEU A 105 0.36 6.17 6.49
C LEU A 105 -0.64 6.91 5.62
N PHE A 106 -0.63 6.59 4.33
CA PHE A 106 -1.54 7.24 3.38
C PHE A 106 -2.37 6.22 2.62
N TYR A 107 -3.65 6.48 2.46
CA TYR A 107 -4.53 5.66 1.65
C TYR A 107 -5.79 6.46 1.34
N ASN A 108 -6.57 6.00 0.36
CA ASN A 108 -7.79 6.69 0.00
C ASN A 108 -8.90 6.27 0.95
N ARG A 109 -9.29 7.15 1.86
CA ARG A 109 -10.28 6.85 2.87
C ARG A 109 -11.66 6.61 2.33
N ARG A 110 -11.91 6.99 1.09
CA ARG A 110 -13.21 6.78 0.50
C ARG A 110 -13.39 5.33 0.07
N GLU A 111 -12.31 4.57 -0.03
CA GLU A 111 -12.40 3.17 -0.38
C GLU A 111 -12.52 2.37 0.89
N THR A 112 -13.70 1.86 1.13
CA THR A 112 -14.02 1.16 2.37
C THR A 112 -13.10 0.00 2.69
N GLU A 113 -12.77 -0.80 1.70
CA GLU A 113 -11.91 -1.94 1.92
C GLU A 113 -10.49 -1.52 2.30
N LEU A 114 -9.99 -0.47 1.64
CA LEU A 114 -8.66 0.01 1.95
C LEU A 114 -8.66 0.63 3.35
N ASP A 115 -9.75 1.29 3.71
CA ASP A 115 -9.87 1.88 5.04
C ASP A 115 -9.84 0.77 6.08
N THR A 116 -10.50 -0.34 5.83
CA THR A 116 -10.52 -1.46 6.77
C THR A 116 -9.09 -2.01 6.96
N ILE A 117 -8.36 -2.20 5.87
CA ILE A 117 -6.99 -2.69 5.95
C ILE A 117 -6.13 -1.70 6.72
N ALA A 118 -6.25 -0.42 6.38
CA ALA A 118 -5.44 0.61 7.03
C ALA A 118 -5.72 0.71 8.52
N GLN A 119 -6.99 0.63 8.92
CA GLN A 119 -7.34 0.71 10.33
C GLN A 119 -6.76 -0.45 11.13
N LYS A 120 -6.71 -1.63 10.53
CA LYS A 120 -6.13 -2.78 11.19
C LYS A 120 -4.62 -2.57 11.38
N ILE A 121 -3.95 -1.99 10.39
CA ILE A 121 -2.54 -1.70 10.46
C ILE A 121 -2.28 -0.62 11.51
N ILE A 122 -3.10 0.41 11.50
CA ILE A 122 -2.97 1.52 12.45
C ILE A 122 -3.05 0.98 13.86
N LYS A 123 -4.02 0.12 14.12
CA LYS A 123 -4.20 -0.42 15.43
C LYS A 123 -3.06 -1.34 15.82
N ALA A 124 -2.63 -2.19 14.94
CA ALA A 124 -1.57 -3.14 15.23
C ALA A 124 -0.23 -2.47 15.51
N ASN A 125 0.00 -1.28 14.94
CA ASN A 125 1.28 -0.61 15.06
C ASN A 125 1.27 0.62 15.96
N GLY A 126 0.12 0.99 16.45
CA GLY A 126 0.04 2.16 17.32
C GLY A 126 0.16 3.50 16.61
N PHE A 127 -0.31 3.60 15.37
CA PHE A 127 -0.29 4.86 14.67
C PHE A 127 -1.37 5.76 15.28
N THR A 128 -1.16 7.05 15.27
CA THR A 128 -2.10 8.01 15.83
C THR A 128 -2.31 9.17 14.89
N LYS A 129 -3.29 9.99 15.19
CA LYS A 129 -3.56 11.18 14.41
C LYS A 129 -3.10 12.44 15.13
N THR A 130 -2.44 12.31 16.26
CA THR A 130 -2.00 13.48 16.99
C THR A 130 -0.50 13.52 17.00
N CYS A 131 0.06 14.68 17.12
CA CYS A 131 1.50 14.85 17.15
C CYS A 131 2.08 14.80 18.54
N LYS A 132 1.32 14.27 19.47
CA LYS A 132 1.83 14.17 20.83
C LYS A 132 2.19 12.81 21.27
#